data_578970009f745f8f0fdc04c6861b84f5
#
_entry.id   578970009f745f8f0fdc04c6861b84f5
#
_cell.length_a   1.000
_cell.length_b   1.000
_cell.length_c   1.000
_cell.angle_alpha   90.00
_cell.angle_beta   90.00
_cell.angle_gamma   90.00
#
_symmetry.space_group_name_H-M   'P 1'
#
loop_
_entity.id
_entity.type
_entity.pdbx_description
1 polymer ?
#
loop_
_entity_poly.entity_id
_entity_poly.type
_entity_poly.pdbx_seq_one_letter_code
_entity_poly.pdbx_strand_id
1 'polypeptide(L)'
;MDARIPLQPAVVTPKQALSIKPFGLDMDVLLTTEATGGATSVIVAWHKPGEGPPDHVHFKQEEILFIIEGLYEVTVGDETAKAGPGSIVCRRSANLSGGGRRARLYR
;
A
#
# COMPACT_ATOMS: atom_id res chain seq x y z
N MET A 1 13.04 10.05 22.51
CA MET A 1 14.11 9.73 21.55
C MET A 1 13.63 8.64 20.60
N ASP A 2 13.83 8.82 19.32
CA ASP A 2 13.48 7.82 18.34
C ASP A 2 14.49 6.67 18.39
N ALA A 3 14.01 5.45 18.62
CA ALA A 3 14.85 4.27 18.74
C ALA A 3 15.00 3.53 17.41
N ARG A 4 14.48 4.09 16.31
CA ARG A 4 14.56 3.45 15.01
C ARG A 4 15.99 3.44 14.47
N ILE A 5 16.36 2.35 13.83
CA ILE A 5 17.63 2.26 13.12
C ILE A 5 17.52 3.08 11.84
N PRO A 6 18.49 3.97 11.56
CA PRO A 6 18.47 4.72 10.31
C PRO A 6 18.46 3.79 9.09
N LEU A 7 17.76 4.21 8.04
CA LEU A 7 17.73 3.48 6.78
C LEU A 7 19.13 3.44 6.18
N GLN A 8 19.60 2.24 5.90
CA GLN A 8 20.91 2.07 5.25
C GLN A 8 20.77 2.25 3.74
N PRO A 9 21.73 2.93 3.09
CA PRO A 9 21.71 3.02 1.64
C PRO A 9 21.73 1.63 1.00
N ALA A 10 20.82 1.42 0.04
CA ALA A 10 20.68 0.13 -0.62
C ALA A 10 20.05 0.30 -1.99
N VAL A 11 20.32 -0.66 -2.87
CA VAL A 11 19.58 -0.83 -4.12
C VAL A 11 18.92 -2.19 -4.07
N VAL A 12 17.60 -2.21 -4.13
CA VAL A 12 16.84 -3.45 -4.13
C VAL A 12 16.20 -3.63 -5.50
N THR A 13 16.59 -4.71 -6.18
CA THR A 13 16.04 -5.04 -7.50
C THR A 13 14.85 -5.99 -7.36
N PRO A 14 14.00 -6.12 -8.40
CA PRO A 14 12.90 -7.07 -8.36
C PRO A 14 13.30 -8.51 -8.03
N LYS A 15 14.51 -8.92 -8.41
CA LYS A 15 15.01 -10.27 -8.11
C LYS A 15 15.26 -10.50 -6.62
N GLN A 16 15.46 -9.42 -5.86
CA GLN A 16 15.72 -9.48 -4.43
C GLN A 16 14.46 -9.30 -3.59
N ALA A 17 13.35 -9.00 -4.24
CA ALA A 17 12.08 -8.80 -3.55
C ALA A 17 11.53 -10.12 -3.03
N LEU A 18 10.81 -10.05 -1.94
CA LEU A 18 10.07 -11.17 -1.40
C LEU A 18 8.70 -11.24 -2.08
N SER A 19 8.48 -12.25 -2.91
CA SER A 19 7.19 -12.43 -3.59
C SER A 19 6.20 -13.14 -2.68
N ILE A 20 5.03 -12.56 -2.52
CA ILE A 20 3.94 -13.11 -1.71
C ILE A 20 2.63 -13.04 -2.48
N LYS A 21 1.63 -13.77 -2.02
CA LYS A 21 0.30 -13.81 -2.67
C LYS A 21 -0.84 -13.64 -1.65
N PRO A 22 -0.92 -12.51 -0.97
CA PRO A 22 -2.03 -12.29 -0.05
C PRO A 22 -3.36 -12.26 -0.82
N PHE A 23 -4.34 -13.01 -0.36
CA PHE A 23 -5.65 -13.14 -1.03
C PHE A 23 -5.56 -13.58 -2.49
N GLY A 24 -4.48 -14.31 -2.86
CA GLY A 24 -4.26 -14.73 -4.25
C GLY A 24 -3.73 -13.64 -5.18
N LEU A 25 -3.42 -12.46 -4.68
CA LEU A 25 -2.92 -11.34 -5.48
C LEU A 25 -1.39 -11.33 -5.50
N ASP A 26 -0.81 -11.03 -6.66
CA ASP A 26 0.64 -10.96 -6.78
C ASP A 26 1.20 -9.71 -6.12
N MET A 27 2.21 -9.88 -5.28
CA MET A 27 2.82 -8.79 -4.54
C MET A 27 4.30 -9.06 -4.28
N ASP A 28 5.13 -8.05 -4.50
CA ASP A 28 6.56 -8.11 -4.18
C ASP A 28 6.87 -7.10 -3.09
N VAL A 29 7.48 -7.57 -2.01
CA VAL A 29 7.96 -6.71 -0.94
C VAL A 29 9.41 -6.33 -1.23
N LEU A 30 9.65 -5.07 -1.54
CA LEU A 30 10.99 -4.55 -1.84
C LEU A 30 11.73 -4.17 -0.57
N LEU A 31 11.05 -3.52 0.38
CA LEU A 31 11.59 -3.18 1.68
C LEU A 31 10.62 -3.63 2.76
N THR A 32 11.12 -4.38 3.72
CA THR A 32 10.32 -4.76 4.88
C THR A 32 10.35 -3.68 5.94
N THR A 33 9.37 -3.69 6.83
CA THR A 33 9.34 -2.78 7.97
C THR A 33 10.59 -2.93 8.83
N GLU A 34 11.06 -4.15 9.04
CA GLU A 34 12.27 -4.43 9.81
C GLU A 34 13.51 -3.80 9.18
N ALA A 35 13.63 -3.86 7.85
CA ALA A 35 14.77 -3.27 7.13
C ALA A 35 14.86 -1.76 7.27
N THR A 36 13.75 -1.09 7.59
CA THR A 36 13.69 0.36 7.78
C THR A 36 13.61 0.77 9.24
N GLY A 37 13.83 -0.16 10.16
CA GLY A 37 13.76 0.13 11.59
C GLY A 37 12.37 0.51 12.07
N GLY A 38 11.34 0.03 11.42
CA GLY A 38 9.94 0.31 11.77
C GLY A 38 9.35 1.52 11.08
N ALA A 39 10.09 2.18 10.18
CA ALA A 39 9.62 3.42 9.55
C ALA A 39 8.61 3.19 8.43
N THR A 40 8.88 2.22 7.56
CA THR A 40 8.05 2.00 6.37
C THR A 40 8.32 0.62 5.76
N SER A 41 7.45 0.23 4.85
CA SER A 41 7.69 -0.86 3.92
C SER A 41 7.36 -0.39 2.51
N VAL A 42 7.96 -1.01 1.50
CA VAL A 42 7.67 -0.69 0.10
C VAL A 42 7.29 -1.97 -0.62
N ILE A 43 6.14 -1.93 -1.26
CA ILE A 43 5.52 -3.09 -1.88
C ILE A 43 5.08 -2.70 -3.28
N VAL A 44 5.29 -3.59 -4.24
CA VAL A 44 4.69 -3.48 -5.58
C VAL A 44 3.63 -4.56 -5.70
N ALA A 45 2.43 -4.17 -6.10
CA ALA A 45 1.31 -5.10 -6.26
C ALA A 45 0.78 -5.05 -7.69
N TRP A 46 0.40 -6.22 -8.20
CA TRP A 46 -0.21 -6.34 -9.53
C TRP A 46 -1.65 -6.81 -9.39
N HIS A 47 -2.53 -6.18 -10.15
CA HIS A 47 -3.94 -6.56 -10.21
C HIS A 47 -4.37 -6.65 -11.65
N LYS A 48 -5.07 -7.71 -11.99
CA LYS A 48 -5.76 -7.81 -13.27
C LYS A 48 -7.04 -6.98 -13.22
N PRO A 49 -7.61 -6.61 -14.39
CA PRO A 49 -8.92 -5.95 -14.39
C PRO A 49 -9.94 -6.74 -13.57
N GLY A 50 -10.66 -6.05 -12.70
CA GLY A 50 -11.62 -6.68 -11.81
C GLY A 50 -11.05 -7.19 -10.49
N GLU A 51 -9.73 -7.07 -10.28
CA GLU A 51 -9.08 -7.50 -9.03
C GLU A 51 -8.77 -6.34 -8.10
N GLY A 52 -8.74 -6.63 -6.83
CA GLY A 52 -8.31 -5.75 -5.77
C GLY A 52 -8.36 -6.47 -4.44
N PRO A 53 -7.67 -5.98 -3.42
CA PRO A 53 -7.75 -6.57 -2.09
C PRO A 53 -9.18 -6.42 -1.53
N PRO A 54 -9.58 -7.29 -0.60
CA PRO A 54 -10.88 -7.14 0.07
C PRO A 54 -10.99 -5.79 0.77
N ASP A 55 -12.23 -5.33 0.96
CA ASP A 55 -12.48 -4.14 1.76
C ASP A 55 -11.88 -4.32 3.15
N HIS A 56 -11.15 -3.33 3.61
CA HIS A 56 -10.48 -3.41 4.90
C HIS A 56 -10.30 -2.03 5.52
N VAL A 57 -9.98 -2.03 6.80
CA VAL A 57 -9.70 -0.83 7.57
C VAL A 57 -8.30 -0.96 8.18
N HIS A 58 -7.46 0.05 7.97
CA HIS A 58 -6.16 0.14 8.61
C HIS A 58 -6.28 0.97 9.87
N PHE A 59 -5.99 0.36 11.02
CA PHE A 59 -6.11 1.04 12.31
C PHE A 59 -4.84 1.75 12.75
N LYS A 60 -3.68 1.30 12.28
CA LYS A 60 -2.38 1.80 12.76
C LYS A 60 -1.45 2.24 11.64
N GLN A 61 -1.87 2.13 10.38
CA GLN A 61 -1.01 2.40 9.25
C GLN A 61 -1.58 3.49 8.36
N GLU A 62 -0.69 4.32 7.88
CA GLU A 62 -0.99 5.22 6.76
C GLU A 62 -0.43 4.58 5.51
N GLU A 63 -1.12 4.76 4.40
CA GLU A 63 -0.69 4.23 3.11
C GLU A 63 -0.62 5.31 2.06
N ILE A 64 0.41 5.20 1.23
CA ILE A 64 0.53 5.99 0.01
C ILE A 64 0.64 4.99 -1.13
N LEU A 65 -0.27 5.11 -2.09
CA LEU A 65 -0.32 4.24 -3.25
C LEU A 65 -0.05 5.07 -4.51
N PHE A 66 0.94 4.66 -5.28
CA PHE A 66 1.23 5.27 -6.56
C PHE A 66 0.79 4.32 -7.67
N ILE A 67 -0.10 4.78 -8.54
CA ILE A 67 -0.60 3.98 -9.65
C ILE A 67 0.41 4.08 -10.80
N ILE A 68 1.01 2.96 -11.15
CA ILE A 68 1.97 2.89 -12.25
C ILE A 68 1.24 2.59 -13.54
N GLU A 69 0.28 1.66 -13.50
CA GLU A 69 -0.42 1.16 -14.67
C GLU A 69 -1.86 0.79 -14.30
N GLY A 70 -2.77 0.96 -15.23
CA GLY A 70 -4.17 0.60 -15.05
C GLY A 70 -5.01 1.72 -14.46
N LEU A 71 -6.33 1.54 -14.53
CA LEU A 71 -7.30 2.46 -13.94
C LEU A 71 -7.91 1.79 -12.72
N TYR A 72 -7.81 2.48 -11.60
CA TYR A 72 -8.33 1.97 -10.32
C TYR A 72 -9.54 2.78 -9.88
N GLU A 73 -10.50 2.08 -9.31
CA GLU A 73 -11.58 2.71 -8.56
C GLU A 73 -11.21 2.67 -7.09
N VAL A 74 -11.23 3.81 -6.44
CA VAL A 74 -10.83 3.96 -5.04
C VAL A 74 -12.01 4.50 -4.27
N THR A 75 -12.43 3.79 -3.25
CA THR A 75 -13.51 4.21 -2.35
C THR A 75 -12.93 4.42 -0.96
N VAL A 76 -13.18 5.60 -0.38
CA VAL A 76 -12.84 5.89 1.01
C VAL A 76 -14.08 6.48 1.67
N GLY A 77 -14.64 5.75 2.63
CA GLY A 77 -15.91 6.12 3.21
C GLY A 77 -17.02 6.10 2.15
N ASP A 78 -17.67 7.23 1.96
CA ASP A 78 -18.76 7.38 0.98
C ASP A 78 -18.30 7.94 -0.35
N GLU A 79 -17.02 8.26 -0.48
CA GLU A 79 -16.48 8.88 -1.69
C GLU A 79 -15.78 7.85 -2.55
N THR A 80 -16.04 7.90 -3.85
CA THR A 80 -15.41 7.05 -4.86
C THR A 80 -14.79 7.94 -5.93
N ALA A 81 -13.56 7.61 -6.30
CA ALA A 81 -12.84 8.30 -7.36
C ALA A 81 -12.10 7.30 -8.23
N LYS A 82 -11.77 7.69 -9.44
CA LYS A 82 -10.94 6.90 -10.34
C LYS A 82 -9.52 7.47 -10.35
N ALA A 83 -8.54 6.58 -10.31
CA ALA A 83 -7.13 6.93 -10.32
C ALA A 83 -6.40 6.15 -11.40
N GLY A 84 -5.82 6.86 -12.35
CA GLY A 84 -5.03 6.27 -13.43
C GLY A 84 -3.53 6.40 -13.20
N PRO A 85 -2.71 6.04 -14.19
CA PRO A 85 -1.26 6.10 -14.07
C PRO A 85 -0.76 7.50 -13.67
N GLY A 86 0.19 7.53 -12.74
CA GLY A 86 0.74 8.77 -12.21
C GLY A 86 -0.04 9.36 -11.03
N SER A 87 -1.16 8.77 -10.66
CA SER A 87 -1.96 9.23 -9.52
C SER A 87 -1.42 8.71 -8.20
N ILE A 88 -1.62 9.48 -7.15
CA ILE A 88 -1.36 9.08 -5.77
C ILE A 88 -2.67 8.96 -5.02
N VAL A 89 -2.78 7.90 -4.22
CA VAL A 89 -3.88 7.69 -3.29
C VAL A 89 -3.29 7.66 -1.89
N CYS A 90 -3.77 8.53 -1.03
CA CYS A 90 -3.34 8.58 0.37
C CYS A 90 -4.48 8.13 1.26
N ARG A 91 -4.20 7.19 2.16
CA ARG A 91 -5.16 6.69 3.13
C ARG A 91 -4.61 6.86 4.53
N ARG A 92 -5.36 7.48 5.40
CA ARG A 92 -4.99 7.67 6.79
C ARG A 92 -5.41 6.45 7.60
N SER A 93 -4.69 6.21 8.70
CA SER A 93 -5.12 5.18 9.64
C SER A 93 -6.47 5.58 10.27
N ALA A 94 -7.27 4.58 10.65
CA ALA A 94 -8.55 4.82 11.30
C ALA A 94 -8.38 5.57 12.64
N ASN A 95 -7.27 5.34 13.34
CA ASN A 95 -6.99 6.02 14.61
C ASN A 95 -6.79 7.53 14.43
N LEU A 96 -6.25 7.95 13.28
CA LEU A 96 -6.03 9.37 12.99
C LEU A 96 -7.26 10.02 12.39
N SER A 97 -8.08 9.27 11.67
CA SER A 97 -9.26 9.80 10.99
C SER A 97 -10.49 9.93 11.90
N GLY A 98 -10.43 9.38 13.11
CA GLY A 98 -11.54 9.43 14.05
C GLY A 98 -12.73 8.55 13.69
N GLY A 99 -12.57 7.63 12.76
CA GLY A 99 -13.63 6.70 12.39
C GLY A 99 -13.08 5.55 11.57
N GLY A 100 -13.68 4.40 11.70
CA GLY A 100 -13.30 3.21 10.96
C GLY A 100 -13.78 3.25 9.51
N ARG A 101 -13.33 4.21 8.73
CA ARG A 101 -13.72 4.30 7.32
C ARG A 101 -13.12 3.16 6.53
N ARG A 102 -13.96 2.46 5.81
CA ARG A 102 -13.51 1.43 4.89
C ARG A 102 -12.86 2.07 3.67
N ALA A 103 -11.81 1.43 3.22
CA ALA A 103 -11.13 1.82 1.99
C ALA A 103 -11.11 0.64 1.03
N ARG A 104 -11.38 0.89 -0.21
CA ARG A 104 -11.38 -0.13 -1.26
C ARG A 104 -10.56 0.36 -2.45
N LEU A 105 -9.65 -0.49 -2.90
CA LEU A 105 -8.89 -0.30 -4.12
C LEU A 105 -9.26 -1.42 -5.08
N TYR A 106 -9.62 -1.05 -6.31
CA TYR A 106 -10.14 -2.01 -7.27
C TYR A 106 -9.74 -1.61 -8.69
N ARG A 107 -9.05 -2.50 -9.37
CA ARG A 107 -8.62 -2.25 -10.76
C ARG A 107 -9.71 -2.55 -11.78
#